data_ab4972c6c969b3a217729a6724709ed3
#
_entry.id   ab4972c6c969b3a217729a6724709ed3
#
_cell.length_a   1.000
_cell.length_b   1.000
_cell.length_c   1.000
_cell.angle_alpha   90.00
_cell.angle_beta   90.00
_cell.angle_gamma   90.00
#
_symmetry.space_group_name_H-M   'P 1'
#
loop_
_entity.id
_entity.type
_entity.pdbx_description
1 polymer ?
#
loop_
_entity_poly.entity_id
_entity_poly.type
_entity_poly.pdbx_seq_one_letter_code
_entity_poly.pdbx_strand_id
1 'polypeptide(L)'
;LDEFESFTRHETLKRVVLESADLIEKGEYDPIEKLVKDAVQISLTRDLGVDYFEDPRGRLSSLKDNNGQVSTGWPTLDRKLFGGFNRGELEIFAGGSGSGKSLFMQNLAVNWMQEGKNGVFITLELSENLCSMRIDSMTTGIPSRDIFKDLDGVEMKVKMMGKKSGKLQIKYMPAQSNVNDIRSYLKELQIKTGLRCDYICVDYLDLLMPVSAK
;
A
#
# COMPACT_ATOMS: atom_id res chain seq x y z
N LEU A 1 -5.77 13.23 -33.78
CA LEU A 1 -5.97 11.93 -33.12
C LEU A 1 -6.40 12.15 -31.67
N ASP A 2 -5.75 13.00 -30.89
CA ASP A 2 -6.04 13.25 -29.46
C ASP A 2 -7.45 13.81 -29.22
N GLU A 3 -7.97 14.67 -30.10
CA GLU A 3 -9.33 15.21 -30.00
C GLU A 3 -10.41 14.15 -30.23
N PHE A 4 -10.21 13.29 -31.24
CA PHE A 4 -11.15 12.19 -31.50
C PHE A 4 -11.17 11.17 -30.35
N GLU A 5 -10.05 10.95 -29.76
CA GLU A 5 -9.86 10.06 -28.63
C GLU A 5 -10.48 10.62 -27.35
N SER A 6 -10.25 11.89 -27.08
CA SER A 6 -10.89 12.61 -25.97
C SER A 6 -12.42 12.57 -26.12
N PHE A 7 -12.92 12.75 -27.35
CA PHE A 7 -14.33 12.65 -27.66
C PHE A 7 -14.88 11.23 -27.43
N THR A 8 -14.19 10.20 -27.93
CA THR A 8 -14.62 8.80 -27.76
C THR A 8 -14.67 8.39 -26.28
N ARG A 9 -13.67 8.82 -25.51
CA ARG A 9 -13.62 8.61 -24.07
C ARG A 9 -14.76 9.32 -23.35
N HIS A 10 -15.03 10.56 -23.71
CA HIS A 10 -16.11 11.34 -23.14
C HIS A 10 -17.46 10.67 -23.41
N GLU A 11 -17.74 10.27 -24.65
CA GLU A 11 -18.99 9.61 -25.03
C GLU A 11 -19.15 8.23 -24.39
N THR A 12 -18.06 7.48 -24.24
CA THR A 12 -18.09 6.17 -23.54
C THR A 12 -18.42 6.33 -22.07
N LEU A 13 -17.75 7.26 -21.38
CA LEU A 13 -18.02 7.52 -19.96
C LEU A 13 -19.43 8.08 -19.75
N LYS A 14 -19.88 8.99 -20.61
CA LYS A 14 -21.25 9.53 -20.55
C LYS A 14 -22.29 8.44 -20.69
N ARG A 15 -22.13 7.54 -21.68
CA ARG A 15 -23.02 6.40 -21.86
C ARG A 15 -23.06 5.50 -20.63
N VAL A 16 -21.89 5.15 -20.06
CA VAL A 16 -21.78 4.30 -18.86
C VAL A 16 -22.45 4.94 -17.65
N VAL A 17 -22.30 6.26 -17.47
CA VAL A 17 -22.95 6.99 -16.37
C VAL A 17 -24.48 6.96 -16.53
N LEU A 18 -25.01 7.20 -17.74
CA LEU A 18 -26.45 7.16 -18.00
C LEU A 18 -27.03 5.75 -17.79
N GLU A 19 -26.36 4.73 -18.34
CA GLU A 19 -26.78 3.33 -18.21
C GLU A 19 -26.70 2.85 -16.75
N SER A 20 -25.68 3.31 -16.00
CA SER A 20 -25.58 3.02 -14.58
C SER A 20 -26.70 3.68 -13.77
N ALA A 21 -27.14 4.88 -14.12
CA ALA A 21 -28.26 5.54 -13.46
C ALA A 21 -29.57 4.74 -13.63
N ASP A 22 -29.83 4.25 -14.85
CA ASP A 22 -31.01 3.40 -15.13
C ASP A 22 -30.98 2.07 -14.36
N LEU A 23 -29.79 1.48 -14.21
CA LEU A 23 -29.60 0.24 -13.45
C LEU A 23 -29.77 0.45 -11.94
N ILE A 24 -29.32 1.60 -11.43
CA ILE A 24 -29.53 1.99 -10.01
C ILE A 24 -31.04 2.11 -9.71
N GLU A 25 -31.82 2.75 -10.60
CA GLU A 25 -33.27 2.87 -10.42
C GLU A 25 -33.96 1.51 -10.43
N LYS A 26 -33.41 0.53 -11.15
CA LYS A 26 -33.92 -0.85 -11.19
C LYS A 26 -33.44 -1.73 -10.04
N GLY A 27 -32.49 -1.24 -9.23
CA GLY A 27 -31.89 -2.00 -8.13
C GLY A 27 -30.88 -3.06 -8.58
N GLU A 28 -30.37 -2.98 -9.82
CA GLU A 28 -29.41 -3.92 -10.40
C GLU A 28 -27.99 -3.37 -10.31
N TYR A 29 -27.24 -3.77 -9.28
CA TYR A 29 -25.90 -3.20 -9.00
C TYR A 29 -24.73 -3.97 -9.65
N ASP A 30 -24.85 -5.30 -9.81
CA ASP A 30 -23.76 -6.14 -10.34
C ASP A 30 -23.31 -5.76 -11.77
N PRO A 31 -24.24 -5.40 -12.72
CA PRO A 31 -23.86 -4.97 -14.05
C PRO A 31 -23.07 -3.66 -14.07
N ILE A 32 -23.28 -2.76 -13.09
CA ILE A 32 -22.66 -1.44 -13.03
C ILE A 32 -21.15 -1.57 -12.84
N GLU A 33 -20.71 -2.46 -11.93
CA GLU A 33 -19.27 -2.69 -11.71
C GLU A 33 -18.57 -3.11 -12.99
N LYS A 34 -19.19 -3.98 -13.77
CA LYS A 34 -18.66 -4.45 -15.05
C LYS A 34 -18.60 -3.33 -16.10
N LEU A 35 -19.68 -2.55 -16.25
CA LEU A 35 -19.74 -1.43 -17.20
C LEU A 35 -18.67 -0.37 -16.92
N VAL A 36 -18.51 0.02 -15.65
CA VAL A 36 -17.49 0.99 -15.24
C VAL A 36 -16.08 0.42 -15.45
N LYS A 37 -15.87 -0.85 -15.12
CA LYS A 37 -14.59 -1.52 -15.29
C LYS A 37 -14.19 -1.62 -16.76
N ASP A 38 -15.10 -1.98 -17.64
CA ASP A 38 -14.87 -2.08 -19.07
C ASP A 38 -14.59 -0.69 -19.69
N ALA A 39 -15.31 0.36 -19.28
CA ALA A 39 -15.06 1.72 -19.72
C ALA A 39 -13.70 2.28 -19.29
N VAL A 40 -13.25 1.94 -18.08
CA VAL A 40 -11.93 2.32 -17.57
C VAL A 40 -10.83 1.51 -18.27
N GLN A 41 -11.08 0.23 -18.58
CA GLN A 41 -10.12 -0.65 -19.26
C GLN A 41 -9.82 -0.19 -20.69
N ILE A 42 -10.81 0.33 -21.43
CA ILE A 42 -10.62 0.94 -22.76
C ILE A 42 -9.66 2.13 -22.70
N SER A 43 -9.61 2.83 -21.57
CA SER A 43 -8.68 3.95 -21.33
C SER A 43 -7.26 3.51 -20.92
N LEU A 44 -7.09 2.29 -20.38
CA LEU A 44 -5.81 1.77 -19.87
C LEU A 44 -5.00 1.03 -20.95
N THR A 45 -5.62 0.67 -22.09
CA THR A 45 -4.98 -0.13 -23.16
C THR A 45 -4.05 0.67 -24.09
N ARG A 46 -3.72 1.92 -23.72
CA ARG A 46 -2.91 2.82 -24.57
C ARG A 46 -1.45 2.87 -24.26
N ASP A 47 -1.05 2.43 -23.10
CA ASP A 47 0.36 2.28 -22.81
C ASP A 47 0.84 1.00 -23.49
N LEU A 48 1.34 1.17 -24.72
CA LEU A 48 1.97 0.09 -25.50
C LEU A 48 3.37 -0.24 -24.96
N GLY A 49 3.77 0.39 -23.86
CA GLY A 49 5.13 0.29 -23.35
C GLY A 49 6.10 1.20 -24.12
N VAL A 50 7.38 0.95 -23.95
CA VAL A 50 8.46 1.73 -24.54
C VAL A 50 9.15 0.89 -25.62
N ASP A 51 9.28 1.42 -26.83
CA ASP A 51 10.17 0.81 -27.83
C ASP A 51 11.62 0.96 -27.35
N TYR A 52 12.29 -0.17 -27.20
CA TYR A 52 13.63 -0.22 -26.61
C TYR A 52 14.64 0.62 -27.39
N PHE A 53 14.48 0.72 -28.72
CA PHE A 53 15.43 1.36 -29.61
C PHE A 53 15.06 2.80 -29.98
N GLU A 54 13.83 3.24 -29.75
CA GLU A 54 13.32 4.53 -30.26
C GLU A 54 13.96 5.73 -29.57
N ASP A 55 14.02 5.76 -28.21
CA ASP A 55 14.64 6.86 -27.43
C ASP A 55 15.42 6.38 -26.21
N PRO A 56 16.62 5.82 -26.36
CA PRO A 56 17.43 5.37 -25.23
C PRO A 56 17.81 6.49 -24.27
N ARG A 57 18.03 7.71 -24.80
CA ARG A 57 18.46 8.84 -23.99
C ARG A 57 17.33 9.40 -23.12
N GLY A 58 16.14 9.59 -23.67
CA GLY A 58 14.95 10.03 -22.93
C GLY A 58 14.57 9.04 -21.84
N ARG A 59 14.61 7.74 -22.17
CA ARG A 59 14.37 6.66 -21.20
C ARG A 59 15.37 6.68 -20.03
N LEU A 60 16.67 6.85 -20.30
CA LEU A 60 17.69 6.92 -19.24
C LEU A 60 17.60 8.22 -18.46
N SER A 61 17.24 9.34 -19.07
CA SER A 61 17.00 10.61 -18.37
C SER A 61 15.80 10.49 -17.44
N SER A 62 14.68 9.92 -17.90
CA SER A 62 13.50 9.74 -17.06
C SER A 62 13.76 8.81 -15.87
N LEU A 63 14.59 7.78 -16.03
CA LEU A 63 15.04 6.94 -14.92
C LEU A 63 15.88 7.72 -13.90
N LYS A 64 16.73 8.63 -14.37
CA LYS A 64 17.55 9.47 -13.50
C LYS A 64 16.72 10.50 -12.73
N ASP A 65 15.71 11.07 -13.37
CA ASP A 65 14.82 12.09 -12.80
C ASP A 65 13.75 11.47 -11.88
N ASN A 66 13.36 10.22 -12.15
CA ASN A 66 12.39 9.45 -11.36
C ASN A 66 13.01 8.62 -10.23
N ASN A 67 14.19 8.95 -9.77
CA ASN A 67 14.84 8.29 -8.64
C ASN A 67 14.06 8.54 -7.32
N GLY A 68 12.77 8.19 -7.33
CA GLY A 68 11.88 8.18 -6.17
C GLY A 68 12.17 7.02 -5.23
N GLN A 69 13.46 6.76 -4.97
CA GLN A 69 13.88 5.75 -4.02
C GLN A 69 13.39 6.09 -2.61
N VAL A 70 12.92 5.08 -1.93
CA VAL A 70 12.43 5.18 -0.56
C VAL A 70 13.49 4.58 0.34
N SER A 71 14.15 5.43 1.13
CA SER A 71 15.15 5.01 2.11
C SER A 71 14.55 3.95 3.04
N THR A 72 15.34 2.96 3.41
CA THR A 72 14.97 1.98 4.44
C THR A 72 15.12 2.54 5.86
N GLY A 73 15.77 3.69 6.01
CA GLY A 73 16.21 4.25 7.28
C GLY A 73 17.52 3.66 7.82
N TRP A 74 18.11 2.71 7.11
CA TRP A 74 19.42 2.14 7.44
C TRP A 74 20.44 2.48 6.35
N PRO A 75 21.40 3.40 6.63
CA PRO A 75 22.37 3.86 5.63
C PRO A 75 23.19 2.75 4.96
N THR A 76 23.49 1.68 5.70
CA THR A 76 24.23 0.54 5.16
C THR A 76 23.41 -0.27 4.15
N LEU A 77 22.11 -0.43 4.41
CA LEU A 77 21.19 -1.12 3.52
C LEU A 77 20.92 -0.24 2.29
N ASP A 78 20.61 1.03 2.50
CA ASP A 78 20.38 2.00 1.42
C ASP A 78 21.54 2.07 0.44
N ARG A 79 22.78 2.06 0.95
CA ARG A 79 23.98 2.03 0.09
C ARG A 79 24.03 0.79 -0.80
N LYS A 80 23.59 -0.38 -0.31
CA LYS A 80 23.54 -1.62 -1.09
C LYS A 80 22.40 -1.63 -2.08
N LEU A 81 21.32 -0.91 -1.78
CA LEU A 81 20.14 -0.75 -2.64
C LEU A 81 20.22 0.51 -3.53
N PHE A 82 21.39 1.14 -3.62
CA PHE A 82 21.60 2.37 -4.41
C PHE A 82 20.65 3.52 -4.05
N GLY A 83 20.24 3.60 -2.77
CA GLY A 83 19.43 4.67 -2.22
C GLY A 83 18.15 4.21 -1.50
N GLY A 84 17.78 2.94 -1.60
CA GLY A 84 16.60 2.37 -0.98
C GLY A 84 15.74 1.54 -1.95
N PHE A 85 14.47 1.34 -1.61
CA PHE A 85 13.51 0.63 -2.46
C PHE A 85 12.92 1.55 -3.52
N ASN A 86 12.47 0.99 -4.64
CA ASN A 86 11.80 1.76 -5.67
C ASN A 86 10.27 1.75 -5.47
N ARG A 87 9.63 2.81 -5.90
CA ARG A 87 8.15 2.86 -5.87
C ARG A 87 7.57 1.89 -6.90
N GLY A 88 6.48 1.21 -6.48
CA GLY A 88 5.77 0.27 -7.35
C GLY A 88 6.41 -1.12 -7.42
N GLU A 89 7.42 -1.39 -6.61
CA GLU A 89 8.05 -2.70 -6.50
C GLU A 89 7.47 -3.53 -5.33
N LEU A 90 7.67 -4.82 -5.42
CA LEU A 90 7.33 -5.80 -4.38
C LEU A 90 8.64 -6.35 -3.80
N GLU A 91 8.88 -6.07 -2.53
CA GLU A 91 10.02 -6.58 -1.79
C GLU A 91 9.58 -7.76 -0.90
N ILE A 92 10.34 -8.86 -0.96
CA ILE A 92 10.08 -10.06 -0.16
C ILE A 92 11.26 -10.32 0.77
N PHE A 93 10.97 -10.36 2.08
CA PHE A 93 11.94 -10.69 3.11
C PHE A 93 11.76 -12.14 3.55
N ALA A 94 12.70 -13.00 3.22
CA ALA A 94 12.70 -14.41 3.55
C ALA A 94 13.70 -14.72 4.68
N GLY A 95 13.34 -15.67 5.53
CA GLY A 95 14.22 -16.14 6.62
C GLY A 95 13.53 -17.23 7.44
N GLY A 96 14.30 -18.01 8.17
CA GLY A 96 13.80 -19.05 9.06
C GLY A 96 12.89 -18.51 10.18
N SER A 97 12.20 -19.41 10.87
CA SER A 97 11.43 -19.04 12.06
C SER A 97 12.36 -18.41 13.12
N GLY A 98 11.90 -17.35 13.78
CA GLY A 98 12.70 -16.65 14.78
C GLY A 98 13.83 -15.76 14.25
N SER A 99 14.04 -15.66 12.93
CA SER A 99 15.09 -14.80 12.33
C SER A 99 14.82 -13.30 12.44
N GLY A 100 13.64 -12.89 12.90
CA GLY A 100 13.28 -11.49 13.09
C GLY A 100 12.59 -10.83 11.90
N LYS A 101 12.03 -11.58 10.93
CA LYS A 101 11.32 -11.05 9.77
C LYS A 101 10.26 -10.00 10.13
N SER A 102 9.35 -10.35 11.03
CA SER A 102 8.28 -9.46 11.50
C SER A 102 8.83 -8.19 12.16
N LEU A 103 9.88 -8.32 12.98
CA LEU A 103 10.53 -7.19 13.63
C LEU A 103 11.22 -6.28 12.61
N PHE A 104 11.84 -6.86 11.60
CA PHE A 104 12.47 -6.09 10.51
C PHE A 104 11.42 -5.28 9.74
N MET A 105 10.30 -5.92 9.34
CA MET A 105 9.21 -5.24 8.64
C MET A 105 8.55 -4.16 9.50
N GLN A 106 8.36 -4.41 10.80
CA GLN A 106 7.82 -3.40 11.72
C GLN A 106 8.76 -2.20 11.86
N ASN A 107 10.09 -2.41 11.93
CA ASN A 107 11.06 -1.32 11.91
C ASN A 107 11.03 -0.53 10.61
N LEU A 108 10.93 -1.18 9.44
CA LEU A 108 10.75 -0.50 8.16
C LEU A 108 9.50 0.39 8.18
N ALA A 109 8.37 -0.16 8.62
CA ALA A 109 7.11 0.57 8.72
C ALA A 109 7.23 1.80 9.63
N VAL A 110 7.95 1.66 10.76
CA VAL A 110 8.24 2.76 11.68
C VAL A 110 9.13 3.82 11.04
N ASN A 111 10.21 3.42 10.37
CA ASN A 111 11.11 4.34 9.69
C ASN A 111 10.35 5.18 8.65
N TRP A 112 9.55 4.53 7.80
CA TRP A 112 8.76 5.21 6.78
C TRP A 112 7.67 6.12 7.37
N MET A 113 7.01 5.67 8.43
CA MET A 113 6.05 6.49 9.16
C MET A 113 6.73 7.75 9.73
N GLN A 114 7.92 7.63 10.32
CA GLN A 114 8.69 8.76 10.85
C GLN A 114 9.14 9.72 9.76
N GLU A 115 9.37 9.25 8.54
CA GLU A 115 9.61 10.08 7.35
C GLU A 115 8.35 10.73 6.77
N GLY A 116 7.21 10.60 7.42
CA GLY A 116 5.94 11.21 7.00
C GLY A 116 5.15 10.39 5.97
N LYS A 117 5.54 9.14 5.66
CA LYS A 117 4.81 8.27 4.74
C LYS A 117 3.64 7.58 5.45
N ASN A 118 2.53 7.44 4.74
CA ASN A 118 1.35 6.73 5.24
C ASN A 118 1.41 5.25 4.88
N GLY A 119 1.21 4.39 5.85
CA GLY A 119 1.29 2.96 5.64
C GLY A 119 0.19 2.14 6.27
N VAL A 120 0.10 0.91 5.80
CA VAL A 120 -0.73 -0.13 6.40
C VAL A 120 0.15 -1.33 6.70
N PHE A 121 0.09 -1.81 7.94
CA PHE A 121 0.73 -3.06 8.37
C PHE A 121 -0.36 -4.11 8.58
N ILE A 122 -0.40 -5.10 7.71
CA ILE A 122 -1.32 -6.23 7.79
C ILE A 122 -0.59 -7.38 8.47
N THR A 123 -1.17 -7.86 9.57
CA THR A 123 -0.66 -9.04 10.27
C THR A 123 -1.65 -10.18 10.13
N LEU A 124 -1.15 -11.36 9.78
CA LEU A 124 -1.91 -12.61 9.66
C LEU A 124 -1.62 -13.57 10.82
N GLU A 125 -0.63 -13.26 11.64
CA GLU A 125 -0.18 -14.10 12.76
C GLU A 125 -0.44 -13.46 14.11
N LEU A 126 -0.06 -12.19 14.28
CA LEU A 126 -0.14 -11.49 15.56
C LEU A 126 -1.39 -10.61 15.65
N SER A 127 -1.93 -10.46 16.84
CA SER A 127 -3.00 -9.48 17.08
C SER A 127 -2.52 -8.04 16.86
N GLU A 128 -3.44 -7.14 16.52
CA GLU A 128 -3.17 -5.71 16.37
C GLU A 128 -2.49 -5.11 17.60
N ASN A 129 -2.93 -5.51 18.82
CA ASN A 129 -2.37 -5.04 20.07
C ASN A 129 -0.92 -5.48 20.28
N LEU A 130 -0.56 -6.72 19.92
CA LEU A 130 0.82 -7.19 20.04
C LEU A 130 1.74 -6.52 19.03
N CYS A 131 1.27 -6.28 17.81
CA CYS A 131 2.00 -5.50 16.83
C CYS A 131 2.20 -4.06 17.32
N SER A 132 1.13 -3.41 17.82
CA SER A 132 1.19 -2.05 18.35
C SER A 132 2.18 -1.93 19.51
N MET A 133 2.14 -2.85 20.48
CA MET A 133 3.07 -2.86 21.62
C MET A 133 4.54 -2.95 21.17
N ARG A 134 4.86 -3.74 20.13
CA ARG A 134 6.21 -3.80 19.57
C ARG A 134 6.61 -2.49 18.92
N ILE A 135 5.70 -1.88 18.16
CA ILE A 135 5.90 -0.58 17.54
C ILE A 135 6.05 0.52 18.60
N ASP A 136 5.26 0.48 19.68
CA ASP A 136 5.41 1.40 20.82
C ASP A 136 6.81 1.29 21.44
N SER A 137 7.31 0.06 21.61
CA SER A 137 8.67 -0.15 22.10
C SER A 137 9.74 0.44 21.17
N MET A 138 9.58 0.26 19.85
CA MET A 138 10.51 0.81 18.85
C MET A 138 10.49 2.34 18.84
N THR A 139 9.33 2.95 18.96
CA THR A 139 9.12 4.38 18.84
C THR A 139 9.43 5.16 20.11
N THR A 140 9.18 4.56 21.28
CA THR A 140 9.42 5.20 22.58
C THR A 140 10.80 4.89 23.17
N GLY A 141 11.45 3.83 22.68
CA GLY A 141 12.70 3.30 23.25
C GLY A 141 12.49 2.56 24.58
N ILE A 142 11.23 2.34 25.01
CA ILE A 142 10.92 1.61 26.23
C ILE A 142 10.82 0.12 25.87
N PRO A 143 11.56 -0.77 26.55
CA PRO A 143 11.46 -2.20 26.30
C PRO A 143 10.03 -2.71 26.46
N SER A 144 9.57 -3.63 25.61
CA SER A 144 8.19 -4.15 25.60
C SER A 144 7.73 -4.68 26.98
N ARG A 145 8.65 -5.27 27.77
CA ARG A 145 8.40 -5.74 29.14
C ARG A 145 8.10 -4.62 30.15
N ASP A 146 8.50 -3.39 29.83
CA ASP A 146 8.40 -2.24 30.73
C ASP A 146 7.32 -1.24 30.28
N ILE A 147 6.71 -1.43 29.10
CA ILE A 147 5.66 -0.55 28.55
C ILE A 147 4.48 -0.38 29.54
N PHE A 148 4.07 -1.43 30.21
CA PHE A 148 2.95 -1.39 31.15
C PHE A 148 3.27 -0.69 32.49
N LYS A 149 4.54 -0.36 32.73
CA LYS A 149 4.96 0.34 33.95
C LYS A 149 4.76 1.86 33.88
N ASP A 150 4.70 2.40 32.66
CA ASP A 150 4.55 3.84 32.42
C ASP A 150 3.66 4.09 31.18
N LEU A 151 2.38 3.77 31.32
CA LEU A 151 1.42 3.93 30.22
C LEU A 151 1.25 5.38 29.81
N ASP A 152 1.26 6.33 30.75
CA ASP A 152 1.10 7.76 30.48
C ASP A 152 2.30 8.31 29.68
N GLY A 153 3.50 7.90 30.05
CA GLY A 153 4.72 8.27 29.33
C GLY A 153 4.77 7.69 27.92
N VAL A 154 4.33 6.45 27.73
CA VAL A 154 4.21 5.83 26.40
C VAL A 154 3.18 6.57 25.56
N GLU A 155 1.97 6.80 26.09
CA GLU A 155 0.90 7.52 25.40
C GLU A 155 1.35 8.90 24.96
N MET A 156 1.98 9.66 25.83
CA MET A 156 2.47 11.00 25.54
C MET A 156 3.48 10.98 24.38
N LYS A 157 4.49 10.07 24.43
CA LYS A 157 5.50 9.96 23.37
C LYS A 157 4.89 9.58 22.05
N VAL A 158 3.99 8.59 22.00
CA VAL A 158 3.31 8.14 20.78
C VAL A 158 2.46 9.27 20.19
N LYS A 159 1.68 9.98 21.00
CA LYS A 159 0.88 11.13 20.56
C LYS A 159 1.74 12.29 20.03
N MET A 160 2.87 12.56 20.67
CA MET A 160 3.81 13.59 20.20
C MET A 160 4.41 13.22 18.84
N MET A 161 4.79 11.95 18.66
CA MET A 161 5.31 11.47 17.38
C MET A 161 4.24 11.54 16.29
N GLY A 162 3.01 11.12 16.58
CA GLY A 162 1.89 11.14 15.63
C GLY A 162 1.55 12.52 15.06
N LYS A 163 1.98 13.61 15.71
CA LYS A 163 1.82 14.99 15.19
C LYS A 163 2.81 15.34 14.07
N LYS A 164 3.92 14.60 13.95
CA LYS A 164 5.03 14.91 13.03
C LYS A 164 5.29 13.80 12.02
N SER A 165 4.67 12.65 12.20
CA SER A 165 4.84 11.45 11.36
C SER A 165 3.71 11.27 10.37
N GLY A 166 3.89 10.38 9.40
CA GLY A 166 2.80 9.81 8.63
C GLY A 166 1.90 8.93 9.48
N LYS A 167 0.81 8.45 8.88
CA LYS A 167 -0.13 7.55 9.55
C LYS A 167 0.28 6.10 9.34
N LEU A 168 0.17 5.29 10.37
CA LEU A 168 0.33 3.85 10.31
C LEU A 168 -0.95 3.17 10.80
N GLN A 169 -1.60 2.43 9.90
CA GLN A 169 -2.76 1.61 10.24
C GLN A 169 -2.31 0.17 10.41
N ILE A 170 -2.60 -0.44 11.56
CA ILE A 170 -2.33 -1.85 11.84
C ILE A 170 -3.64 -2.61 11.71
N LYS A 171 -3.63 -3.71 10.95
CA LYS A 171 -4.82 -4.53 10.70
C LYS A 171 -4.50 -6.01 10.81
N TYR A 172 -5.19 -6.70 11.72
CA TYR A 172 -5.21 -8.16 11.73
C TYR A 172 -6.18 -8.69 10.69
N MET A 173 -5.75 -9.67 9.92
CA MET A 173 -6.59 -10.45 9.03
C MET A 173 -6.42 -11.95 9.34
N PRO A 174 -7.51 -12.75 9.26
CA PRO A 174 -7.40 -14.20 9.47
C PRO A 174 -6.47 -14.85 8.45
N ALA A 175 -5.82 -15.93 8.84
CA ALA A 175 -4.92 -16.71 7.99
C ALA A 175 -5.57 -17.33 6.72
N GLN A 176 -6.88 -17.22 6.55
CA GLN A 176 -7.60 -17.66 5.34
C GLN A 176 -7.94 -16.50 4.39
N SER A 177 -7.50 -15.30 4.72
CA SER A 177 -7.67 -14.12 3.85
C SER A 177 -6.87 -14.28 2.56
N ASN A 178 -7.33 -13.65 1.51
CA ASN A 178 -6.67 -13.61 0.21
C ASN A 178 -6.39 -12.16 -0.23
N VAL A 179 -5.74 -12.00 -1.37
CA VAL A 179 -5.37 -10.68 -1.90
C VAL A 179 -6.59 -9.78 -2.16
N ASN A 180 -7.76 -10.35 -2.50
CA ASN A 180 -8.97 -9.57 -2.73
C ASN A 180 -9.53 -8.99 -1.42
N ASP A 181 -9.40 -9.72 -0.30
CA ASP A 181 -9.79 -9.20 1.01
C ASP A 181 -8.92 -8.02 1.41
N ILE A 182 -7.60 -8.11 1.15
CA ILE A 182 -6.66 -6.99 1.34
C ILE A 182 -7.05 -5.79 0.48
N ARG A 183 -7.34 -5.99 -0.81
CA ARG A 183 -7.77 -4.92 -1.71
C ARG A 183 -9.06 -4.25 -1.26
N SER A 184 -10.04 -5.04 -0.83
CA SER A 184 -11.32 -4.55 -0.34
C SER A 184 -11.15 -3.71 0.91
N TYR A 185 -10.35 -4.18 1.87
CA TYR A 185 -10.01 -3.45 3.07
C TYR A 185 -9.31 -2.10 2.77
N LEU A 186 -8.33 -2.10 1.87
CA LEU A 186 -7.61 -0.87 1.51
C LEU A 186 -8.51 0.16 0.83
N LYS A 187 -9.43 -0.28 -0.04
CA LYS A 187 -10.45 0.58 -0.64
C LYS A 187 -11.39 1.16 0.43
N GLU A 188 -11.88 0.32 1.33
CA GLU A 188 -12.74 0.74 2.43
C GLU A 188 -12.05 1.75 3.35
N LEU A 189 -10.79 1.49 3.72
CA LEU A 189 -9.98 2.39 4.52
C LEU A 189 -9.84 3.76 3.85
N GLN A 190 -9.51 3.77 2.56
CA GLN A 190 -9.38 5.01 1.78
C GLN A 190 -10.71 5.78 1.71
N ILE A 191 -11.83 5.10 1.46
CA ILE A 191 -13.16 5.74 1.40
C ILE A 191 -13.54 6.34 2.76
N LYS A 192 -13.35 5.58 3.85
CA LYS A 192 -13.75 6.01 5.19
C LYS A 192 -12.86 7.10 5.79
N THR A 193 -11.57 7.08 5.50
CA THR A 193 -10.59 7.94 6.18
C THR A 193 -9.90 8.93 5.26
N GLY A 194 -10.03 8.80 3.96
CA GLY A 194 -9.26 9.55 2.97
C GLY A 194 -7.77 9.16 2.93
N LEU A 195 -7.34 8.13 3.67
CA LEU A 195 -5.94 7.72 3.75
C LEU A 195 -5.47 7.14 2.43
N ARG A 196 -4.48 7.77 1.82
CA ARG A 196 -3.73 7.21 0.69
C ARG A 196 -2.46 6.58 1.23
N CYS A 197 -2.30 5.27 0.98
CA CYS A 197 -1.14 4.53 1.44
C CYS A 197 0.04 4.71 0.48
N ASP A 198 1.21 5.01 1.04
CA ASP A 198 2.49 5.02 0.32
C ASP A 198 3.13 3.64 0.32
N TYR A 199 2.86 2.82 1.35
CA TYR A 199 3.39 1.47 1.49
C TYR A 199 2.40 0.54 2.21
N ILE A 200 2.54 -0.76 1.95
CA ILE A 200 1.77 -1.82 2.60
C ILE A 200 2.75 -2.92 3.00
N CYS A 201 2.74 -3.30 4.28
CA CYS A 201 3.46 -4.46 4.79
C CYS A 201 2.48 -5.60 5.06
N VAL A 202 2.84 -6.84 4.68
CA VAL A 202 2.03 -8.04 4.92
C VAL A 202 2.87 -9.08 5.63
N ASP A 203 2.52 -9.41 6.87
CA ASP A 203 3.25 -10.35 7.73
C ASP A 203 2.37 -11.55 8.09
N TYR A 204 2.51 -12.68 7.40
CA TYR A 204 3.37 -13.03 6.31
C TYR A 204 2.63 -13.78 5.20
N LEU A 205 3.23 -13.81 4.01
CA LEU A 205 2.60 -14.24 2.77
C LEU A 205 2.08 -15.68 2.77
N ASP A 206 2.77 -16.62 3.43
CA ASP A 206 2.41 -18.04 3.45
C ASP A 206 1.06 -18.33 4.15
N LEU A 207 0.54 -17.37 4.91
CA LEU A 207 -0.77 -17.48 5.54
C LEU A 207 -1.92 -16.96 4.66
N LEU A 208 -1.60 -16.33 3.53
CA LEU A 208 -2.61 -15.93 2.55
C LEU A 208 -3.07 -17.12 1.71
N MET A 209 -4.36 -17.20 1.48
CA MET A 209 -4.91 -18.17 0.55
C MET A 209 -4.77 -17.69 -0.89
N PRO A 210 -4.45 -18.58 -1.83
CA PRO A 210 -4.48 -18.24 -3.25
C PRO A 210 -5.91 -17.89 -3.66
N VAL A 211 -6.05 -16.90 -4.55
CA VAL A 211 -7.31 -16.67 -5.23
C VAL A 211 -7.49 -17.82 -6.20
N SER A 212 -8.47 -18.73 -5.94
CA SER A 212 -8.73 -19.83 -6.86
C SER A 212 -8.99 -19.27 -8.25
N ALA A 213 -8.17 -19.68 -9.22
CA ALA A 213 -8.50 -19.49 -10.62
C ALA A 213 -9.81 -20.24 -10.89
N LYS A 214 -10.85 -19.52 -11.30
CA LYS A 214 -12.03 -20.12 -11.87
C LYS A 214 -11.71 -20.59 -13.28
#